data_af959fcb97f029e56b14483401899dd3
#
_entry.id   af959fcb97f029e56b14483401899dd3
#
_cell.length_a   1.000
_cell.length_b   1.000
_cell.length_c   1.000
_cell.angle_alpha   90.00
_cell.angle_beta   90.00
_cell.angle_gamma   90.00
#
_symmetry.space_group_name_H-M   'P 1'
#
loop_
_entity.id
_entity.type
_entity.pdbx_description
1 polymer ?
#
loop_
_entity_poly.entity_id
_entity_poly.type
_entity_poly.pdbx_seq_one_letter_code
_entity_poly.pdbx_strand_id
1 'polypeptide(L)'
;MDIANFETIFQKKVEDEIKIEPKDWMPDAYRKTNIRQISQHAHSEIVGMLPEGNWISRAPSLKRKAILIAKVQDEAGHGLYLYCAAETLGMSREQMIDDLNSGKAKYSSIFNYPTLTWADMGAVGWLVDGAAILNQVMLCRTSYGPYARAMVRICKEESFHQRQGFESLLVLSKGTDEQKAMCQDAINRWWWPSLMMFGPKDSESTNSDQSMKWKIKRKTNDELRQQFVDMAAEQIKLLGMTLPDKDLKWNAERKHYDFGEINWDEFWNVVKGNGPCNKQRLQARRKAHEEGKWVREAAMAHAEKRAQTSKGTLKAA
;
A
#
# COMPACT_ATOMS: atom_id res chain seq x y z
N MET A 1 -7.47 3.86 38.94
CA MET A 1 -7.72 2.53 38.38
C MET A 1 -6.39 1.83 38.23
N ASP A 2 -6.31 0.57 38.63
CA ASP A 2 -5.10 -0.24 38.49
C ASP A 2 -4.86 -0.60 37.01
N ILE A 3 -3.61 -0.77 36.59
CA ILE A 3 -3.21 -1.13 35.22
C ILE A 3 -3.93 -2.43 34.78
N ALA A 4 -4.06 -3.41 35.68
CA ALA A 4 -4.78 -4.66 35.42
C ALA A 4 -6.25 -4.44 34.99
N ASN A 5 -6.91 -3.40 35.49
CA ASN A 5 -8.26 -3.05 35.09
C ASN A 5 -8.30 -2.45 33.66
N PHE A 6 -7.30 -1.63 33.29
CA PHE A 6 -7.20 -1.09 31.94
C PHE A 6 -6.92 -2.18 30.88
N GLU A 7 -6.05 -3.15 31.20
CA GLU A 7 -5.78 -4.29 30.33
C GLU A 7 -7.05 -5.13 30.10
N THR A 8 -7.82 -5.38 31.18
CA THR A 8 -9.08 -6.11 31.09
C THR A 8 -10.09 -5.39 30.19
N ILE A 9 -10.22 -4.06 30.34
CA ILE A 9 -11.11 -3.24 29.51
C ILE A 9 -10.67 -3.27 28.06
N PHE A 10 -9.37 -3.11 27.80
CA PHE A 10 -8.80 -3.17 26.45
C PHE A 10 -9.09 -4.52 25.81
N GLN A 11 -8.78 -5.62 26.50
CA GLN A 11 -9.00 -6.98 25.99
C GLN A 11 -10.47 -7.22 25.66
N LYS A 12 -11.38 -6.81 26.56
CA LYS A 12 -12.82 -6.93 26.34
C LYS A 12 -13.27 -6.14 25.10
N LYS A 13 -12.80 -4.90 24.92
CA LYS A 13 -13.10 -4.14 23.69
C LYS A 13 -12.67 -4.88 22.43
N VAL A 14 -11.46 -5.47 22.43
CA VAL A 14 -10.96 -6.24 21.30
C VAL A 14 -11.84 -7.47 21.04
N GLU A 15 -12.21 -8.21 22.08
CA GLU A 15 -13.08 -9.39 21.98
C GLU A 15 -14.48 -9.05 21.44
N ASP A 16 -15.08 -7.97 21.96
CA ASP A 16 -16.41 -7.49 21.58
C ASP A 16 -16.42 -6.72 20.24
N GLU A 17 -15.26 -6.65 19.53
CA GLU A 17 -15.08 -5.89 18.28
C GLU A 17 -15.37 -4.38 18.41
N ILE A 18 -15.31 -3.82 19.60
CA ILE A 18 -15.41 -2.39 19.86
C ILE A 18 -14.08 -1.74 19.48
N LYS A 19 -14.14 -0.67 18.68
CA LYS A 19 -12.93 0.02 18.23
C LYS A 19 -12.18 0.65 19.39
N ILE A 20 -10.87 0.52 19.34
CA ILE A 20 -9.94 1.24 20.21
C ILE A 20 -9.73 2.63 19.60
N GLU A 21 -10.07 3.65 20.35
CA GLU A 21 -9.99 5.06 19.92
C GLU A 21 -8.74 5.75 20.49
N PRO A 22 -8.31 6.90 19.94
CA PRO A 22 -7.07 7.58 20.37
C PRO A 22 -6.98 7.91 21.86
N LYS A 23 -8.13 8.14 22.50
CA LYS A 23 -8.20 8.46 23.94
C LYS A 23 -8.31 7.23 24.83
N ASP A 24 -8.51 6.05 24.26
CA ASP A 24 -8.56 4.82 25.03
C ASP A 24 -7.16 4.44 25.51
N TRP A 25 -7.11 3.85 26.70
CA TRP A 25 -5.90 3.18 27.14
C TRP A 25 -5.64 1.97 26.24
N MET A 26 -4.38 1.78 25.87
CA MET A 26 -3.91 0.65 25.06
C MET A 26 -2.49 0.25 25.47
N PRO A 27 -2.14 -1.05 25.41
CA PRO A 27 -0.79 -1.50 25.66
C PRO A 27 0.22 -0.83 24.71
N ASP A 28 1.41 -0.50 25.20
CA ASP A 28 2.49 0.07 24.36
C ASP A 28 2.83 -0.78 23.15
N ALA A 29 2.83 -2.10 23.31
CA ALA A 29 3.07 -3.02 22.21
C ALA A 29 2.00 -2.94 21.11
N TYR A 30 0.72 -2.76 21.47
CA TYR A 30 -0.37 -2.53 20.53
C TYR A 30 -0.18 -1.20 19.81
N ARG A 31 0.11 -0.13 20.54
CA ARG A 31 0.39 1.21 19.99
C ARG A 31 1.54 1.18 18.97
N LYS A 32 2.69 0.61 19.36
CA LYS A 32 3.87 0.48 18.50
C LYS A 32 3.59 -0.36 17.24
N THR A 33 2.80 -1.42 17.37
CA THR A 33 2.41 -2.27 16.23
C THR A 33 1.56 -1.48 15.23
N ASN A 34 0.56 -0.73 15.71
CA ASN A 34 -0.27 0.10 14.84
C ASN A 34 0.54 1.23 14.20
N ILE A 35 1.39 1.95 14.94
CA ILE A 35 2.26 3.00 14.38
C ILE A 35 3.09 2.41 13.22
N ARG A 36 3.78 1.30 13.46
CA ARG A 36 4.60 0.65 12.44
C ARG A 36 3.79 0.27 11.20
N GLN A 37 2.64 -0.36 11.39
CA GLN A 37 1.82 -0.86 10.29
C GLN A 37 1.19 0.28 9.49
N ILE A 38 0.62 1.29 10.17
CA ILE A 38 -0.03 2.43 9.53
C ILE A 38 1.01 3.30 8.81
N SER A 39 2.16 3.58 9.45
CA SER A 39 3.24 4.35 8.82
C SER A 39 3.82 3.63 7.59
N GLN A 40 4.05 2.31 7.67
CA GLN A 40 4.51 1.53 6.53
C GLN A 40 3.50 1.56 5.38
N HIS A 41 2.21 1.50 5.68
CA HIS A 41 1.15 1.63 4.68
C HIS A 41 1.15 3.02 4.05
N ALA A 42 1.14 4.08 4.86
CA ALA A 42 1.23 5.46 4.38
C ALA A 42 2.44 5.70 3.47
N HIS A 43 3.61 5.19 3.86
CA HIS A 43 4.82 5.26 3.04
C HIS A 43 4.67 4.50 1.72
N SER A 44 3.94 3.39 1.72
CA SER A 44 3.67 2.61 0.50
C SER A 44 2.87 3.41 -0.51
N GLU A 45 1.80 4.09 -0.08
CA GLU A 45 0.99 4.96 -0.92
C GLU A 45 1.84 6.09 -1.54
N ILE A 46 2.60 6.82 -0.70
CA ILE A 46 3.46 7.92 -1.17
C ILE A 46 4.55 7.45 -2.14
N VAL A 47 5.14 6.29 -1.90
CA VAL A 47 6.17 5.74 -2.80
C VAL A 47 5.54 5.19 -4.07
N GLY A 48 4.38 4.55 -3.98
CA GLY A 48 3.65 3.94 -5.09
C GLY A 48 3.25 4.94 -6.16
N MET A 49 2.81 6.13 -5.78
CA MET A 49 2.39 7.17 -6.73
C MET A 49 3.51 7.63 -7.69
N LEU A 50 4.79 7.51 -7.29
CA LEU A 50 5.90 8.05 -8.08
C LEU A 50 6.18 7.28 -9.39
N PRO A 51 6.31 5.94 -9.40
CA PRO A 51 6.49 5.20 -10.64
C PRO A 51 5.30 5.33 -11.59
N GLU A 52 4.09 5.46 -11.09
CA GLU A 52 2.89 5.68 -11.88
C GLU A 52 2.83 7.12 -12.41
N GLY A 53 3.12 8.10 -11.58
CA GLY A 53 3.18 9.52 -11.96
C GLY A 53 4.11 9.78 -13.13
N ASN A 54 5.21 9.06 -13.26
CA ASN A 54 6.13 9.13 -14.39
C ASN A 54 5.51 8.71 -15.73
N TRP A 55 4.36 8.01 -15.72
CA TRP A 55 3.65 7.60 -16.92
C TRP A 55 2.55 8.57 -17.36
N ILE A 56 2.18 9.55 -16.56
CA ILE A 56 1.09 10.49 -16.88
C ILE A 56 1.31 11.16 -18.23
N SER A 57 2.51 11.72 -18.48
CA SER A 57 2.81 12.38 -19.75
C SER A 57 2.89 11.41 -20.93
N ARG A 58 3.24 10.14 -20.67
CA ARG A 58 3.44 9.08 -21.68
C ARG A 58 2.22 8.20 -21.93
N ALA A 59 1.14 8.37 -21.15
CA ALA A 59 -0.09 7.61 -21.33
C ALA A 59 -0.66 7.79 -22.75
N PRO A 60 -1.20 6.72 -23.39
CA PRO A 60 -1.45 6.67 -24.83
C PRO A 60 -2.63 7.54 -25.30
N SER A 61 -3.45 8.06 -24.41
CA SER A 61 -4.58 8.92 -24.77
C SER A 61 -4.88 9.92 -23.65
N LEU A 62 -5.59 11.00 -23.97
CA LEU A 62 -6.03 12.00 -22.99
C LEU A 62 -6.90 11.36 -21.90
N LYS A 63 -7.78 10.42 -22.27
CA LYS A 63 -8.60 9.67 -21.32
C LYS A 63 -7.72 8.89 -20.34
N ARG A 64 -6.68 8.18 -20.82
CA ARG A 64 -5.77 7.42 -19.96
C ARG A 64 -4.88 8.32 -19.10
N LYS A 65 -4.48 9.50 -19.60
CA LYS A 65 -3.80 10.52 -18.78
C LYS A 65 -4.67 10.98 -17.62
N ALA A 66 -5.93 11.31 -17.90
CA ALA A 66 -6.88 11.79 -16.89
C ALA A 66 -7.14 10.72 -15.80
N ILE A 67 -7.31 9.46 -16.19
CA ILE A 67 -7.47 8.33 -15.26
C ILE A 67 -6.24 8.17 -14.38
N LEU A 68 -5.04 8.20 -14.97
CA LEU A 68 -3.80 8.03 -14.21
C LEU A 68 -3.51 9.21 -13.28
N ILE A 69 -3.86 10.45 -13.67
CA ILE A 69 -3.78 11.62 -12.78
C ILE A 69 -4.69 11.43 -11.57
N ALA A 70 -5.94 10.98 -11.79
CA ALA A 70 -6.88 10.73 -10.70
C ALA A 70 -6.33 9.66 -9.74
N LYS A 71 -5.83 8.53 -10.26
CA LYS A 71 -5.21 7.48 -9.45
C LYS A 71 -4.05 8.02 -8.61
N VAL A 72 -3.09 8.71 -9.21
CA VAL A 72 -1.93 9.26 -8.49
C VAL A 72 -2.35 10.27 -7.41
N GLN A 73 -3.41 11.04 -7.65
CA GLN A 73 -3.99 11.94 -6.65
C GLN A 73 -4.61 11.16 -5.48
N ASP A 74 -5.33 10.07 -5.77
CA ASP A 74 -5.92 9.20 -4.75
C ASP A 74 -4.82 8.60 -3.87
N GLU A 75 -3.74 8.05 -4.44
CA GLU A 75 -2.59 7.50 -3.68
C GLU A 75 -1.97 8.53 -2.72
N ALA A 76 -1.81 9.79 -3.17
CA ALA A 76 -1.36 10.87 -2.31
C ALA A 76 -2.34 11.14 -1.16
N GLY A 77 -3.64 11.10 -1.44
CA GLY A 77 -4.73 11.24 -0.46
C GLY A 77 -4.76 10.09 0.55
N HIS A 78 -4.57 8.85 0.09
CA HIS A 78 -4.45 7.65 0.94
C HIS A 78 -3.30 7.80 1.92
N GLY A 79 -2.11 8.18 1.43
CA GLY A 79 -0.95 8.45 2.28
C GLY A 79 -1.26 9.49 3.36
N LEU A 80 -1.95 10.59 3.00
CA LEU A 80 -2.34 11.64 3.95
C LEU A 80 -3.30 11.12 5.03
N TYR A 81 -4.35 10.36 4.67
CA TYR A 81 -5.28 9.78 5.65
C TYR A 81 -4.57 8.85 6.63
N LEU A 82 -3.66 8.04 6.14
CA LEU A 82 -2.90 7.10 6.95
C LEU A 82 -1.90 7.82 7.87
N TYR A 83 -1.22 8.87 7.40
CA TYR A 83 -0.40 9.71 8.27
C TYR A 83 -1.23 10.34 9.39
N CYS A 84 -2.42 10.88 9.08
CA CYS A 84 -3.33 11.40 10.11
C CYS A 84 -3.71 10.32 11.13
N ALA A 85 -3.94 9.07 10.69
CA ALA A 85 -4.24 7.97 11.61
C ALA A 85 -3.03 7.63 12.52
N ALA A 86 -1.79 7.66 12.00
CA ALA A 86 -0.57 7.43 12.79
C ALA A 86 -0.31 8.58 13.79
N GLU A 87 -0.61 9.82 13.41
CA GLU A 87 -0.51 10.99 14.29
C GLU A 87 -1.39 10.87 15.55
N THR A 88 -2.56 10.24 15.44
CA THR A 88 -3.44 9.98 16.59
C THR A 88 -2.85 9.00 17.61
N LEU A 89 -1.78 8.28 17.23
CA LEU A 89 -1.00 7.40 18.12
C LEU A 89 0.26 8.09 18.68
N GLY A 90 0.48 9.35 18.34
CA GLY A 90 1.62 10.14 18.81
C GLY A 90 2.86 10.10 17.91
N MET A 91 2.76 9.54 16.68
CA MET A 91 3.85 9.60 15.70
C MET A 91 3.75 10.89 14.89
N SER A 92 4.81 11.73 14.88
CA SER A 92 4.76 12.98 14.12
C SER A 92 4.90 12.75 12.62
N ARG A 93 4.19 13.55 11.83
CA ARG A 93 4.25 13.50 10.36
C ARG A 93 5.64 13.85 9.85
N GLU A 94 6.27 14.86 10.43
CA GLU A 94 7.62 15.28 10.09
C GLU A 94 8.59 14.13 10.26
N GLN A 95 8.52 13.41 11.38
CA GLN A 95 9.38 12.25 11.63
C GLN A 95 9.13 11.14 10.61
N MET A 96 7.87 10.87 10.24
CA MET A 96 7.55 9.85 9.22
C MET A 96 8.10 10.25 7.84
N ILE A 97 7.99 11.51 7.45
CA ILE A 97 8.54 12.03 6.19
C ILE A 97 10.07 12.00 6.20
N ASP A 98 10.70 12.37 7.29
CA ASP A 98 12.16 12.32 7.44
C ASP A 98 12.67 10.88 7.36
N ASP A 99 12.00 9.94 8.00
CA ASP A 99 12.34 8.52 7.92
C ASP A 99 12.19 7.98 6.48
N LEU A 100 11.17 8.43 5.74
CA LEU A 100 10.98 8.06 4.34
C LEU A 100 12.10 8.60 3.46
N ASN A 101 12.47 9.87 3.60
CA ASN A 101 13.51 10.51 2.79
C ASN A 101 14.92 10.10 3.21
N SER A 102 15.15 9.78 4.48
CA SER A 102 16.44 9.23 4.96
C SER A 102 16.67 7.76 4.54
N GLY A 103 15.61 7.06 4.12
CA GLY A 103 15.66 5.63 3.76
C GLY A 103 15.54 4.68 4.95
N LYS A 104 15.19 5.18 6.14
CA LYS A 104 14.91 4.37 7.33
C LYS A 104 13.53 3.72 7.28
N ALA A 105 12.55 4.41 6.66
CA ALA A 105 11.19 3.94 6.58
C ALA A 105 11.08 2.64 5.75
N LYS A 106 10.17 1.78 6.18
CA LYS A 106 9.75 0.59 5.42
C LYS A 106 8.48 0.91 4.64
N TYR A 107 8.38 0.32 3.46
CA TYR A 107 7.21 0.38 2.58
C TYR A 107 7.12 -0.92 1.78
N SER A 108 6.06 -1.13 1.02
CA SER A 108 5.89 -2.36 0.24
C SER A 108 7.03 -2.56 -0.75
N SER A 109 7.63 -3.77 -0.76
CA SER A 109 8.76 -4.14 -1.61
C SER A 109 8.46 -3.98 -3.10
N ILE A 110 7.19 -4.11 -3.49
CA ILE A 110 6.71 -4.05 -4.87
C ILE A 110 7.12 -2.74 -5.58
N PHE A 111 7.16 -1.62 -4.85
CA PHE A 111 7.52 -0.33 -5.43
C PHE A 111 9.01 -0.15 -5.76
N ASN A 112 9.81 -1.20 -5.61
CA ASN A 112 11.21 -1.24 -6.01
C ASN A 112 11.44 -2.03 -7.32
N TYR A 113 10.36 -2.40 -8.03
CA TYR A 113 10.43 -3.01 -9.35
C TYR A 113 10.21 -1.97 -10.46
N PRO A 114 10.84 -2.14 -11.63
CA PRO A 114 10.79 -1.14 -12.70
C PRO A 114 9.46 -1.15 -13.46
N THR A 115 9.01 0.04 -13.88
CA THR A 115 7.88 0.23 -14.79
C THR A 115 8.41 0.57 -16.18
N LEU A 116 8.49 -0.40 -17.09
CA LEU A 116 9.22 -0.31 -18.37
C LEU A 116 8.31 0.07 -19.53
N THR A 117 7.08 -0.39 -19.54
CA THR A 117 6.12 -0.20 -20.65
C THR A 117 4.77 0.32 -20.12
N TRP A 118 3.90 0.75 -21.03
CA TRP A 118 2.54 1.13 -20.65
C TRP A 118 1.74 -0.05 -20.07
N ALA A 119 2.03 -1.29 -20.48
CA ALA A 119 1.36 -2.46 -19.92
C ALA A 119 1.68 -2.66 -18.42
N ASP A 120 2.82 -2.12 -17.93
CA ASP A 120 3.10 -2.13 -16.50
C ASP A 120 2.07 -1.35 -15.69
N MET A 121 1.52 -0.26 -16.24
CA MET A 121 0.44 0.47 -15.57
C MET A 121 -0.83 -0.36 -15.46
N GLY A 122 -1.09 -1.20 -16.46
CA GLY A 122 -2.16 -2.19 -16.40
C GLY A 122 -1.89 -3.31 -15.40
N ALA A 123 -0.66 -3.86 -15.39
CA ALA A 123 -0.26 -4.93 -14.49
C ALA A 123 -0.20 -4.46 -13.03
N VAL A 124 0.29 -3.25 -12.77
CA VAL A 124 0.25 -2.62 -11.44
C VAL A 124 -1.19 -2.50 -10.97
N GLY A 125 -2.08 -1.88 -11.75
CA GLY A 125 -3.48 -1.74 -11.37
C GLY A 125 -4.17 -3.10 -11.15
N TRP A 126 -3.92 -4.10 -11.98
CA TRP A 126 -4.57 -5.40 -11.81
C TRP A 126 -3.95 -6.25 -10.71
N LEU A 127 -2.62 -6.49 -10.75
CA LEU A 127 -1.95 -7.43 -9.85
C LEU A 127 -1.55 -6.77 -8.53
N VAL A 128 -0.99 -5.56 -8.57
CA VAL A 128 -0.49 -4.90 -7.36
C VAL A 128 -1.64 -4.32 -6.55
N ASP A 129 -2.54 -3.54 -7.17
CA ASP A 129 -3.72 -3.02 -6.47
C ASP A 129 -4.68 -4.16 -6.10
N GLY A 130 -4.76 -5.22 -6.92
CA GLY A 130 -5.51 -6.43 -6.59
C GLY A 130 -5.01 -7.13 -5.32
N ALA A 131 -3.69 -7.25 -5.15
CA ALA A 131 -3.08 -7.78 -3.93
C ALA A 131 -3.27 -6.79 -2.75
N ALA A 132 -3.15 -5.48 -3.00
CA ALA A 132 -3.38 -4.44 -2.01
C ALA A 132 -4.81 -4.50 -1.46
N ILE A 133 -5.82 -4.55 -2.32
CA ILE A 133 -7.24 -4.61 -1.91
C ILE A 133 -7.53 -5.80 -1.00
N LEU A 134 -7.00 -6.99 -1.29
CA LEU A 134 -7.20 -8.16 -0.43
C LEU A 134 -6.65 -7.96 0.99
N ASN A 135 -5.51 -7.29 1.12
CA ASN A 135 -4.98 -6.88 2.42
C ASN A 135 -5.84 -5.79 3.07
N GLN A 136 -6.22 -4.78 2.31
CA GLN A 136 -6.83 -3.54 2.78
C GLN A 136 -8.29 -3.73 3.23
N VAL A 137 -9.07 -4.56 2.52
CA VAL A 137 -10.47 -4.85 2.90
C VAL A 137 -10.56 -5.45 4.31
N MET A 138 -9.61 -6.28 4.70
CA MET A 138 -9.54 -6.82 6.05
C MET A 138 -9.26 -5.72 7.10
N LEU A 139 -8.53 -4.67 6.72
CA LEU A 139 -8.21 -3.55 7.59
C LEU A 139 -9.39 -2.60 7.85
N CYS A 140 -10.45 -2.64 7.05
CA CYS A 140 -11.73 -1.96 7.38
C CYS A 140 -12.31 -2.46 8.72
N ARG A 141 -11.92 -3.67 9.14
CA ARG A 141 -12.33 -4.28 10.40
C ARG A 141 -11.23 -4.31 11.45
N THR A 142 -10.08 -3.67 11.21
CA THR A 142 -9.01 -3.57 12.23
C THR A 142 -9.54 -3.00 13.54
N SER A 143 -8.95 -3.40 14.65
CA SER A 143 -9.37 -2.97 15.99
C SER A 143 -9.12 -1.49 16.26
N TYR A 144 -8.16 -0.83 15.58
CA TYR A 144 -7.90 0.59 15.75
C TYR A 144 -8.84 1.46 14.90
N GLY A 145 -9.68 2.27 15.57
CA GLY A 145 -10.78 3.01 14.94
C GLY A 145 -10.35 3.97 13.82
N PRO A 146 -9.37 4.87 14.02
CA PRO A 146 -8.92 5.79 12.97
C PRO A 146 -8.42 5.07 11.71
N TYR A 147 -7.68 3.98 11.87
CA TYR A 147 -7.20 3.19 10.72
C TYR A 147 -8.37 2.51 9.99
N ALA A 148 -9.28 1.87 10.72
CA ALA A 148 -10.45 1.22 10.12
C ALA A 148 -11.29 2.20 9.29
N ARG A 149 -11.53 3.42 9.78
CA ARG A 149 -12.29 4.46 9.07
C ARG A 149 -11.59 4.95 7.80
N ALA A 150 -10.27 5.17 7.84
CA ALA A 150 -9.48 5.51 6.67
C ALA A 150 -9.61 4.44 5.59
N MET A 151 -9.50 3.16 5.97
CA MET A 151 -9.55 2.04 5.02
C MET A 151 -10.86 1.91 4.27
N VAL A 152 -12.00 2.30 4.86
CA VAL A 152 -13.31 2.25 4.17
C VAL A 152 -13.32 3.12 2.91
N ARG A 153 -12.68 4.29 2.95
CA ARG A 153 -12.57 5.17 1.79
C ARG A 153 -11.52 4.65 0.82
N ILE A 154 -10.33 4.33 1.31
CA ILE A 154 -9.21 3.82 0.51
C ILE A 154 -9.65 2.63 -0.33
N CYS A 155 -10.29 1.61 0.26
CA CYS A 155 -10.74 0.43 -0.48
C CYS A 155 -11.73 0.73 -1.62
N LYS A 156 -12.55 1.77 -1.49
CA LYS A 156 -13.46 2.17 -2.58
C LYS A 156 -12.70 2.74 -3.78
N GLU A 157 -11.71 3.57 -3.52
CA GLU A 157 -10.88 4.19 -4.54
C GLU A 157 -9.96 3.14 -5.19
N GLU A 158 -9.34 2.24 -4.41
CA GLU A 158 -8.54 1.13 -4.88
C GLU A 158 -9.29 0.14 -5.79
N SER A 159 -10.56 -0.12 -5.52
CA SER A 159 -11.37 -0.98 -6.39
C SER A 159 -11.54 -0.40 -7.80
N PHE A 160 -11.53 0.92 -7.92
CA PHE A 160 -11.51 1.61 -9.20
C PHE A 160 -10.15 1.48 -9.89
N HIS A 161 -9.05 1.62 -9.14
CA HIS A 161 -7.68 1.46 -9.65
C HIS A 161 -7.48 0.07 -10.24
N GLN A 162 -7.85 -0.98 -9.51
CA GLN A 162 -7.77 -2.36 -9.97
C GLN A 162 -8.54 -2.57 -11.27
N ARG A 163 -9.77 -2.08 -11.34
CA ARG A 163 -10.61 -2.18 -12.53
C ARG A 163 -9.96 -1.50 -13.73
N GLN A 164 -9.45 -0.27 -13.56
CA GLN A 164 -8.81 0.48 -14.64
C GLN A 164 -7.53 -0.17 -15.14
N GLY A 165 -6.76 -0.80 -14.24
CA GLY A 165 -5.59 -1.60 -14.60
C GLY A 165 -5.98 -2.80 -15.45
N PHE A 166 -6.94 -3.59 -15.01
CA PHE A 166 -7.44 -4.75 -15.74
C PHE A 166 -8.00 -4.37 -17.12
N GLU A 167 -8.82 -3.32 -17.22
CA GLU A 167 -9.34 -2.81 -18.48
C GLU A 167 -8.23 -2.37 -19.44
N SER A 168 -7.11 -1.83 -18.92
CA SER A 168 -5.95 -1.47 -19.74
C SER A 168 -5.28 -2.68 -20.35
N LEU A 169 -5.09 -3.75 -19.56
CA LEU A 169 -4.55 -5.03 -20.08
C LEU A 169 -5.52 -5.70 -21.06
N LEU A 170 -6.82 -5.64 -20.78
CA LEU A 170 -7.84 -6.21 -21.67
C LEU A 170 -7.83 -5.54 -23.06
N VAL A 171 -7.56 -4.24 -23.14
CA VAL A 171 -7.40 -3.54 -24.42
C VAL A 171 -6.12 -4.02 -25.13
N LEU A 172 -5.00 -4.10 -24.43
CA LEU A 172 -3.73 -4.54 -25.00
C LEU A 172 -3.76 -6.00 -25.44
N SER A 173 -4.42 -6.88 -24.67
CA SER A 173 -4.52 -8.30 -24.98
C SER A 173 -5.35 -8.62 -26.23
N LYS A 174 -6.19 -7.67 -26.66
CA LYS A 174 -6.99 -7.78 -27.90
C LYS A 174 -6.41 -6.94 -29.05
N GLY A 175 -5.26 -6.33 -28.85
CA GLY A 175 -4.61 -5.48 -29.83
C GLY A 175 -3.71 -6.22 -30.80
N THR A 176 -2.68 -5.53 -31.30
CA THR A 176 -1.66 -6.11 -32.18
C THR A 176 -0.80 -7.16 -31.45
N ASP A 177 -0.02 -7.93 -32.19
CA ASP A 177 0.86 -8.95 -31.59
C ASP A 177 1.94 -8.30 -30.68
N GLU A 178 2.40 -7.11 -31.01
CA GLU A 178 3.32 -6.35 -30.15
C GLU A 178 2.64 -5.89 -28.86
N GLN A 179 1.37 -5.48 -28.92
CA GLN A 179 0.59 -5.12 -27.73
C GLN A 179 0.31 -6.34 -26.83
N LYS A 180 -0.01 -7.48 -27.42
CA LYS A 180 -0.15 -8.75 -26.70
C LYS A 180 1.16 -9.17 -26.05
N ALA A 181 2.28 -9.09 -26.77
CA ALA A 181 3.62 -9.39 -26.25
C ALA A 181 3.99 -8.47 -25.08
N MET A 182 3.70 -7.17 -25.20
CA MET A 182 3.90 -6.19 -24.12
C MET A 182 3.04 -6.52 -22.91
N CYS A 183 1.78 -6.92 -23.11
CA CYS A 183 0.87 -7.33 -22.05
C CYS A 183 1.40 -8.55 -21.31
N GLN A 184 1.80 -9.60 -22.04
CA GLN A 184 2.35 -10.83 -21.47
C GLN A 184 3.66 -10.59 -20.72
N ASP A 185 4.56 -9.77 -21.27
CA ASP A 185 5.82 -9.40 -20.63
C ASP A 185 5.57 -8.69 -19.27
N ALA A 186 4.65 -7.74 -19.23
CA ALA A 186 4.28 -7.06 -17.98
C ALA A 186 3.73 -8.05 -16.95
N ILE A 187 2.81 -8.94 -17.33
CA ILE A 187 2.26 -9.99 -16.45
C ILE A 187 3.39 -10.86 -15.91
N ASN A 188 4.32 -11.29 -16.76
CA ASN A 188 5.45 -12.12 -16.36
C ASN A 188 6.34 -11.46 -15.30
N ARG A 189 6.55 -10.15 -15.40
CA ARG A 189 7.39 -9.40 -14.45
C ARG A 189 6.70 -9.06 -13.14
N TRP A 190 5.37 -8.92 -13.12
CA TRP A 190 4.64 -8.46 -11.94
C TRP A 190 4.00 -9.58 -11.13
N TRP A 191 3.85 -10.79 -11.69
CA TRP A 191 3.22 -11.91 -10.98
C TRP A 191 3.90 -12.25 -9.66
N TRP A 192 5.15 -12.67 -9.69
CA TRP A 192 5.86 -13.10 -8.48
C TRP A 192 6.05 -11.98 -7.45
N PRO A 193 6.45 -10.77 -7.84
CA PRO A 193 6.48 -9.64 -6.91
C PRO A 193 5.14 -9.35 -6.24
N SER A 194 4.00 -9.51 -6.92
CA SER A 194 2.68 -9.32 -6.33
C SER A 194 2.35 -10.35 -5.25
N LEU A 195 2.79 -11.61 -5.41
CA LEU A 195 2.66 -12.63 -4.37
C LEU A 195 3.49 -12.32 -3.11
N MET A 196 4.62 -11.62 -3.27
CA MET A 196 5.48 -11.19 -2.16
C MET A 196 4.86 -10.05 -1.33
N MET A 197 3.86 -9.33 -1.85
CA MET A 197 3.21 -8.21 -1.13
C MET A 197 2.50 -8.65 0.16
N PHE A 198 2.10 -9.90 0.24
CA PHE A 198 1.45 -10.45 1.44
C PHE A 198 2.43 -10.67 2.60
N GLY A 199 3.74 -10.52 2.36
CA GLY A 199 4.80 -10.76 3.34
C GLY A 199 5.31 -12.20 3.32
N PRO A 200 6.20 -12.58 4.25
CA PRO A 200 6.77 -13.93 4.32
C PRO A 200 5.71 -14.98 4.65
N LYS A 201 6.08 -16.27 4.57
CA LYS A 201 5.24 -17.39 5.01
C LYS A 201 4.80 -17.18 6.47
N ASP A 202 3.64 -17.68 6.83
CA ASP A 202 3.10 -17.53 8.20
C ASP A 202 4.06 -18.09 9.25
N SER A 203 4.73 -19.19 8.94
CA SER A 203 5.75 -19.83 9.81
C SER A 203 6.96 -18.91 10.10
N GLU A 204 7.22 -17.92 9.27
CA GLU A 204 8.34 -16.97 9.39
C GLU A 204 7.88 -15.58 9.87
N SER A 205 6.58 -15.39 10.07
CA SER A 205 5.98 -14.09 10.43
C SER A 205 5.86 -13.94 11.94
N THR A 206 6.89 -13.44 12.59
CA THR A 206 7.00 -13.31 14.06
C THR A 206 5.94 -12.42 14.72
N ASN A 207 5.25 -11.58 13.98
CA ASN A 207 4.26 -10.63 14.52
C ASN A 207 2.81 -10.94 14.12
N SER A 208 2.59 -12.00 13.34
CA SER A 208 1.26 -12.31 12.79
C SER A 208 0.29 -12.70 13.90
N ASP A 209 0.68 -13.62 14.77
CA ASP A 209 -0.17 -14.16 15.83
C ASP A 209 -0.67 -13.06 16.78
N GLN A 210 0.23 -12.18 17.22
CA GLN A 210 -0.14 -11.09 18.11
C GLN A 210 -1.04 -10.07 17.43
N SER A 211 -0.80 -9.77 16.16
CA SER A 211 -1.66 -8.88 15.37
C SER A 211 -3.05 -9.48 15.12
N MET A 212 -3.14 -10.80 14.96
CA MET A 212 -4.41 -11.54 14.88
C MET A 212 -5.17 -11.51 16.21
N LYS A 213 -4.50 -11.81 17.35
CA LYS A 213 -5.09 -11.73 18.69
C LYS A 213 -5.67 -10.36 19.00
N TRP A 214 -4.97 -9.30 18.62
CA TRP A 214 -5.45 -7.92 18.78
C TRP A 214 -6.46 -7.50 17.70
N LYS A 215 -6.82 -8.39 16.79
CA LYS A 215 -7.71 -8.08 15.66
C LYS A 215 -7.25 -6.87 14.81
N ILE A 216 -5.94 -6.60 14.80
CA ILE A 216 -5.32 -5.67 13.85
C ILE A 216 -5.33 -6.30 12.45
N LYS A 217 -4.92 -7.57 12.34
CA LYS A 217 -5.10 -8.41 11.15
C LYS A 217 -6.29 -9.35 11.33
N ARG A 218 -6.91 -9.77 10.23
CA ARG A 218 -8.07 -10.68 10.20
C ARG A 218 -7.84 -11.97 9.44
N LYS A 219 -6.76 -12.02 8.68
CA LYS A 219 -6.30 -13.18 7.91
C LYS A 219 -4.79 -13.23 7.95
N THR A 220 -4.25 -14.42 7.76
CA THR A 220 -2.82 -14.64 7.67
C THR A 220 -2.26 -14.23 6.30
N ASN A 221 -0.93 -14.18 6.18
CA ASN A 221 -0.29 -13.85 4.90
C ASN A 221 -0.60 -14.93 3.84
N ASP A 222 -0.55 -16.19 4.23
CA ASP A 222 -0.75 -17.32 3.34
C ASP A 222 -2.22 -17.44 2.89
N GLU A 223 -3.20 -17.18 3.78
CA GLU A 223 -4.61 -17.11 3.41
C GLU A 223 -4.90 -16.02 2.38
N LEU A 224 -4.34 -14.83 2.55
CA LEU A 224 -4.55 -13.72 1.61
C LEU A 224 -3.85 -13.97 0.28
N ARG A 225 -2.65 -14.54 0.30
CA ARG A 225 -1.90 -14.94 -0.90
C ARG A 225 -2.66 -15.98 -1.70
N GLN A 226 -3.21 -17.00 -1.03
CA GLN A 226 -4.03 -18.01 -1.69
C GLN A 226 -5.26 -17.41 -2.37
N GLN A 227 -5.97 -16.51 -1.69
CA GLN A 227 -7.12 -15.82 -2.28
C GLN A 227 -6.73 -14.99 -3.50
N PHE A 228 -5.57 -14.35 -3.49
CA PHE A 228 -5.06 -13.62 -4.64
C PHE A 228 -4.75 -14.52 -5.82
N VAL A 229 -4.10 -15.67 -5.58
CA VAL A 229 -3.81 -16.67 -6.62
C VAL A 229 -5.10 -17.15 -7.25
N ASP A 230 -6.09 -17.54 -6.44
CA ASP A 230 -7.38 -18.03 -6.92
C ASP A 230 -8.09 -16.99 -7.80
N MET A 231 -8.10 -15.73 -7.37
CA MET A 231 -8.69 -14.63 -8.12
C MET A 231 -7.96 -14.39 -9.45
N ALA A 232 -6.64 -14.28 -9.41
CA ALA A 232 -5.83 -13.98 -10.59
C ALA A 232 -5.85 -15.12 -11.61
N ALA A 233 -5.85 -16.38 -11.16
CA ALA A 233 -5.95 -17.56 -12.01
C ALA A 233 -7.25 -17.62 -12.80
N GLU A 234 -8.35 -17.08 -12.27
CA GLU A 234 -9.61 -16.96 -13.03
C GLU A 234 -9.60 -15.74 -13.95
N GLN A 235 -9.08 -14.61 -13.49
CA GLN A 235 -9.08 -13.37 -14.25
C GLN A 235 -8.16 -13.43 -15.48
N ILE A 236 -7.01 -14.12 -15.41
CA ILE A 236 -6.08 -14.24 -16.53
C ILE A 236 -6.73 -14.89 -17.77
N LYS A 237 -7.66 -15.79 -17.57
CA LYS A 237 -8.43 -16.45 -18.64
C LYS A 237 -9.20 -15.43 -19.50
N LEU A 238 -9.72 -14.37 -18.87
CA LEU A 238 -10.45 -13.31 -19.56
C LEU A 238 -9.54 -12.44 -20.44
N LEU A 239 -8.27 -12.35 -20.08
CA LEU A 239 -7.25 -11.66 -20.88
C LEU A 239 -6.75 -12.53 -22.04
N GLY A 240 -6.97 -13.85 -22.03
CA GLY A 240 -6.37 -14.78 -22.98
C GLY A 240 -4.84 -14.83 -22.89
N MET A 241 -4.29 -14.52 -21.71
CA MET A 241 -2.88 -14.53 -21.38
C MET A 241 -2.56 -15.67 -20.41
N THR A 242 -1.30 -15.82 -20.04
CA THR A 242 -0.84 -16.84 -19.10
C THR A 242 -0.13 -16.21 -17.90
N LEU A 243 -0.27 -16.82 -16.72
CA LEU A 243 0.58 -16.52 -15.57
C LEU A 243 1.91 -17.29 -15.70
N PRO A 244 3.05 -16.69 -15.33
CA PRO A 244 4.36 -17.33 -15.48
C PRO A 244 4.64 -18.30 -14.33
N ASP A 245 3.72 -19.22 -14.13
CA ASP A 245 3.76 -20.21 -13.05
C ASP A 245 3.38 -21.59 -13.62
N LYS A 246 4.38 -22.43 -13.84
CA LYS A 246 4.23 -23.78 -14.42
C LYS A 246 3.51 -24.76 -13.48
N ASP A 247 3.48 -24.45 -12.19
CA ASP A 247 2.88 -25.29 -11.16
C ASP A 247 1.44 -24.86 -10.85
N LEU A 248 0.97 -23.77 -11.49
CA LEU A 248 -0.39 -23.26 -11.32
C LEU A 248 -1.42 -24.23 -11.88
N LYS A 249 -2.18 -24.87 -11.00
CA LYS A 249 -3.23 -25.82 -11.38
C LYS A 249 -4.36 -25.87 -10.36
N TRP A 250 -5.58 -26.07 -10.82
CA TRP A 250 -6.72 -26.26 -9.92
C TRP A 250 -6.60 -27.57 -9.14
N ASN A 251 -6.72 -27.49 -7.83
CA ASN A 251 -6.75 -28.62 -6.92
C ASN A 251 -8.18 -28.81 -6.40
N ALA A 252 -8.86 -29.87 -6.90
CA ALA A 252 -10.26 -30.12 -6.59
C ALA A 252 -10.51 -30.51 -5.12
N GLU A 253 -9.53 -31.11 -4.46
CA GLU A 253 -9.63 -31.49 -3.04
C GLU A 253 -9.57 -30.28 -2.14
N ARG A 254 -8.60 -29.38 -2.40
CA ARG A 254 -8.41 -28.14 -1.64
C ARG A 254 -9.40 -27.04 -2.04
N LYS A 255 -10.02 -27.14 -3.21
CA LYS A 255 -10.83 -26.10 -3.85
C LYS A 255 -10.09 -24.77 -4.01
N HIS A 256 -8.81 -24.84 -4.32
CA HIS A 256 -7.88 -23.74 -4.54
C HIS A 256 -6.92 -24.06 -5.68
N TYR A 257 -6.28 -23.06 -6.24
CA TYR A 257 -5.16 -23.27 -7.15
C TYR A 257 -3.89 -23.59 -6.37
N ASP A 258 -3.21 -24.69 -6.72
CA ASP A 258 -1.81 -24.87 -6.34
C ASP A 258 -0.96 -23.92 -7.18
N PHE A 259 0.13 -23.40 -6.62
CA PHE A 259 1.04 -22.48 -7.28
C PHE A 259 2.50 -22.77 -6.89
N GLY A 260 3.43 -22.29 -7.71
CA GLY A 260 4.85 -22.53 -7.54
C GLY A 260 5.47 -21.82 -6.34
N GLU A 261 6.72 -22.14 -6.08
CA GLU A 261 7.43 -21.57 -4.93
C GLU A 261 7.93 -20.15 -5.22
N ILE A 262 7.70 -19.23 -4.24
CA ILE A 262 8.14 -17.85 -4.28
C ILE A 262 9.64 -17.79 -3.96
N ASN A 263 10.38 -16.96 -4.68
CA ASN A 263 11.79 -16.68 -4.38
C ASN A 263 11.90 -15.75 -3.16
N TRP A 264 12.00 -16.34 -1.98
CA TRP A 264 12.12 -15.59 -0.73
C TRP A 264 13.46 -14.87 -0.58
N ASP A 265 14.51 -15.34 -1.21
CA ASP A 265 15.81 -14.64 -1.22
C ASP A 265 15.71 -13.31 -1.97
N GLU A 266 14.98 -13.28 -3.09
CA GLU A 266 14.66 -12.05 -3.80
C GLU A 266 13.85 -11.10 -2.91
N PHE A 267 12.79 -11.60 -2.27
CA PHE A 267 11.97 -10.81 -1.35
C PHE A 267 12.83 -10.11 -0.28
N TRP A 268 13.64 -10.89 0.45
CA TRP A 268 14.49 -10.34 1.50
C TRP A 268 15.56 -9.39 0.97
N ASN A 269 16.08 -9.66 -0.22
CA ASN A 269 17.05 -8.78 -0.87
C ASN A 269 16.43 -7.40 -1.18
N VAL A 270 15.21 -7.38 -1.70
CA VAL A 270 14.47 -6.12 -1.96
C VAL A 270 14.12 -5.40 -0.67
N VAL A 271 13.64 -6.11 0.36
CA VAL A 271 13.32 -5.54 1.68
C VAL A 271 14.55 -4.93 2.36
N LYS A 272 15.74 -5.50 2.14
CA LYS A 272 17.02 -4.96 2.64
C LYS A 272 17.56 -3.77 1.84
N GLY A 273 16.87 -3.36 0.76
CA GLY A 273 17.24 -2.19 -0.04
C GLY A 273 18.14 -2.49 -1.25
N ASN A 274 18.28 -3.75 -1.64
CA ASN A 274 19.15 -4.22 -2.75
C ASN A 274 18.36 -4.68 -3.98
N GLY A 275 17.07 -4.36 -4.06
CA GLY A 275 16.24 -4.66 -5.23
C GLY A 275 16.56 -3.78 -6.45
N PRO A 276 15.90 -4.06 -7.59
CA PRO A 276 16.28 -3.47 -8.89
C PRO A 276 16.25 -1.93 -8.92
N CYS A 277 15.33 -1.30 -8.16
CA CYS A 277 15.13 0.15 -8.18
C CYS A 277 15.31 0.85 -6.82
N ASN A 278 15.64 0.13 -5.73
CA ASN A 278 15.70 0.72 -4.40
C ASN A 278 16.57 1.98 -4.33
N LYS A 279 17.82 1.88 -4.79
CA LYS A 279 18.79 2.98 -4.71
C LYS A 279 18.36 4.17 -5.57
N GLN A 280 17.98 3.91 -6.82
CA GLN A 280 17.56 4.94 -7.76
C GLN A 280 16.33 5.70 -7.23
N ARG A 281 15.33 4.98 -6.74
CA ARG A 281 14.08 5.60 -6.22
C ARG A 281 14.30 6.38 -4.93
N LEU A 282 15.16 5.90 -4.04
CA LEU A 282 15.54 6.67 -2.85
C LEU A 282 16.28 7.96 -3.21
N GLN A 283 17.23 7.89 -4.14
CA GLN A 283 17.96 9.07 -4.61
C GLN A 283 17.02 10.08 -5.27
N ALA A 284 16.11 9.63 -6.13
CA ALA A 284 15.11 10.49 -6.78
C ALA A 284 14.23 11.21 -5.75
N ARG A 285 13.73 10.50 -4.71
CA ARG A 285 12.93 11.11 -3.65
C ARG A 285 13.72 12.15 -2.86
N ARG A 286 14.95 11.81 -2.46
CA ARG A 286 15.84 12.75 -1.74
C ARG A 286 16.09 14.02 -2.53
N LYS A 287 16.42 13.86 -3.81
CA LYS A 287 16.65 14.99 -4.72
C LYS A 287 15.42 15.88 -4.83
N ALA A 288 14.26 15.30 -5.12
CA ALA A 288 12.99 16.04 -5.23
C ALA A 288 12.61 16.73 -3.91
N HIS A 289 12.82 16.07 -2.77
CA HIS A 289 12.57 16.66 -1.45
C HIS A 289 13.49 17.87 -1.20
N GLU A 290 14.77 17.78 -1.49
CA GLU A 290 15.72 18.87 -1.33
C GLU A 290 15.43 20.02 -2.29
N GLU A 291 15.19 19.75 -3.56
CA GLU A 291 14.82 20.76 -4.57
C GLU A 291 13.52 21.52 -4.19
N GLY A 292 12.59 20.86 -3.50
CA GLY A 292 11.36 21.48 -2.99
C GLY A 292 11.51 22.21 -1.64
N LYS A 293 12.67 22.24 -1.02
CA LYS A 293 12.88 22.81 0.32
C LYS A 293 12.47 24.27 0.41
N TRP A 294 12.90 25.10 -0.51
CA TRP A 294 12.58 26.52 -0.53
C TRP A 294 11.07 26.81 -0.62
N VAL A 295 10.31 25.96 -1.32
CA VAL A 295 8.83 26.10 -1.40
C VAL A 295 8.21 25.83 -0.04
N ARG A 296 8.67 24.78 0.67
CA ARG A 296 8.18 24.45 2.01
C ARG A 296 8.50 25.55 3.01
N GLU A 297 9.73 26.09 2.97
CA GLU A 297 10.16 27.21 3.82
C GLU A 297 9.32 28.47 3.57
N ALA A 298 9.07 28.80 2.29
CA ALA A 298 8.22 29.94 1.93
C ALA A 298 6.76 29.75 2.39
N ALA A 299 6.22 28.55 2.26
CA ALA A 299 4.86 28.23 2.70
C ALA A 299 4.74 28.32 4.24
N MET A 300 5.72 27.83 4.98
CA MET A 300 5.78 27.93 6.44
C MET A 300 5.86 29.38 6.90
N ALA A 301 6.77 30.17 6.35
CA ALA A 301 6.91 31.59 6.66
C ALA A 301 5.63 32.38 6.38
N HIS A 302 4.92 32.05 5.28
CA HIS A 302 3.62 32.65 4.97
C HIS A 302 2.55 32.27 5.99
N ALA A 303 2.49 31.00 6.39
CA ALA A 303 1.54 30.53 7.40
C ALA A 303 1.76 31.19 8.77
N GLU A 304 3.03 31.32 9.20
CA GLU A 304 3.42 32.01 10.43
C GLU A 304 3.01 33.49 10.42
N LYS A 305 3.27 34.20 9.32
CA LYS A 305 2.87 35.60 9.14
C LYS A 305 1.34 35.75 9.23
N ARG A 306 0.58 34.89 8.63
CA ARG A 306 -0.89 34.90 8.74
C ARG A 306 -1.37 34.66 10.17
N ALA A 307 -0.77 33.71 10.88
CA ALA A 307 -1.13 33.41 12.26
C ALA A 307 -0.85 34.60 13.20
N GLN A 308 0.27 35.33 12.99
CA GLN A 308 0.61 36.55 13.74
C GLN A 308 -0.39 37.66 13.46
N THR A 309 -0.77 37.89 12.19
CA THR A 309 -1.74 38.91 11.80
C THR A 309 -3.12 38.65 12.41
N SER A 310 -3.58 37.38 12.37
CA SER A 310 -4.86 36.97 12.98
C SER A 310 -4.89 37.17 14.50
N LYS A 311 -3.77 36.90 15.21
CA LYS A 311 -3.65 37.14 16.64
C LYS A 311 -3.62 38.64 16.97
N GLY A 312 -3.05 39.48 16.09
CA GLY A 312 -3.04 40.91 16.24
C GLY A 312 -4.44 41.54 16.08
N THR A 313 -5.21 41.06 15.13
CA THR A 313 -6.59 41.51 14.87
C THR A 313 -7.54 41.14 16.04
N LEU A 314 -7.36 39.95 16.64
CA LEU A 314 -8.15 39.52 17.81
C LEU A 314 -7.81 40.26 19.10
N LYS A 315 -6.63 40.90 19.19
CA LYS A 315 -6.24 41.75 20.34
C LYS A 315 -6.67 43.21 20.19
N ALA A 316 -7.04 43.61 18.99
CA ALA A 316 -7.47 44.98 18.67
C ALA A 316 -9.00 45.16 18.56
N ALA A 317 -9.76 44.10 18.72
CA ALA A 317 -11.21 44.03 18.85
C ALA A 317 -11.64 43.67 20.27
#